data_ebaf848b3e7f4361c254b0c32633e605
#
_entry.id   ebaf848b3e7f4361c254b0c32633e605
#
_cell.length_a   1.000
_cell.length_b   1.000
_cell.length_c   1.000
_cell.angle_alpha   90.00
_cell.angle_beta   90.00
_cell.angle_gamma   90.00
#
_symmetry.space_group_name_H-M   'P 1'
#
loop_
_entity.id
_entity.type
_entity.pdbx_description
1 polymer ?
#
loop_
_entity_poly.entity_id
_entity_poly.type
_entity_poly.pdbx_seq_one_letter_code
_entity_poly.pdbx_strand_id
1 'polypeptide(L)'
;MVLEPSRGAFVAMPSVEEAREVFEVRRVLETDMTRKLCPVITDHQIAELRAHLRTEKEALSNTNVAGRTQLLADFHVVLATMLGNSVLTKMLSELLARSSLIALMYQSTLSAIESQEEHVAIVDALE
;
A
#
# COMPACT_ATOMS: atom_id res chain seq x y z
N MET A 1 -8.57 -7.02 16.78
CA MET A 1 -7.53 -6.55 17.67
C MET A 1 -7.95 -6.59 19.10
N VAL A 2 -7.07 -7.00 19.95
CA VAL A 2 -7.30 -7.02 21.37
C VAL A 2 -6.32 -6.07 22.01
N LEU A 3 -6.81 -5.20 22.87
CA LEU A 3 -5.96 -4.35 23.61
C LEU A 3 -6.13 -4.65 25.05
N GLU A 4 -5.05 -4.91 25.68
CA GLU A 4 -5.04 -5.19 27.05
C GLU A 4 -4.27 -4.10 27.70
N PRO A 5 -4.93 -3.08 28.09
CA PRO A 5 -4.22 -1.93 28.64
C PRO A 5 -3.55 -2.33 29.90
N SER A 6 -2.79 -1.59 30.31
CA SER A 6 -2.11 -1.64 31.54
C SER A 6 -1.41 -2.90 31.86
N ARG A 7 -1.88 -3.95 31.50
CA ARG A 7 -1.16 -5.03 31.70
C ARG A 7 -0.75 -5.36 30.47
N GLY A 8 -0.52 -4.48 29.85
CA GLY A 8 0.02 -4.64 28.69
C GLY A 8 -1.01 -4.72 27.66
N ALA A 9 -1.10 -3.70 26.95
CA ALA A 9 -1.88 -3.75 25.77
C ALA A 9 -1.16 -4.67 24.81
N PHE A 10 -1.90 -5.53 24.17
CA PHE A 10 -1.33 -6.31 23.11
C PHE A 10 -2.31 -6.33 21.94
N VAL A 11 -1.74 -6.41 20.76
CA VAL A 11 -2.49 -6.40 19.52
C VAL A 11 -2.60 -7.84 19.04
N ALA A 12 -3.81 -8.24 18.73
CA ALA A 12 -4.02 -9.58 18.20
C ALA A 12 -3.38 -9.67 16.82
N MET A 13 -2.66 -10.76 16.59
CA MET A 13 -2.05 -11.02 15.30
C MET A 13 -3.12 -11.33 14.27
N PRO A 14 -3.06 -10.72 13.07
CA PRO A 14 -4.00 -11.10 12.02
C PRO A 14 -3.74 -12.55 11.63
N SER A 15 -4.82 -13.28 11.43
CA SER A 15 -4.74 -14.65 10.98
C SER A 15 -4.43 -14.71 9.48
N VAL A 16 -4.04 -15.89 9.01
CA VAL A 16 -3.86 -16.11 7.57
C VAL A 16 -5.16 -15.85 6.82
N GLU A 17 -6.27 -16.25 7.43
CA GLU A 17 -7.59 -16.05 6.84
C GLU A 17 -7.91 -14.56 6.70
N GLU A 18 -7.69 -13.80 7.76
CA GLU A 18 -7.90 -12.34 7.71
C GLU A 18 -7.01 -11.68 6.66
N ALA A 19 -5.75 -12.11 6.59
CA ALA A 19 -4.82 -11.59 5.59
C ALA A 19 -5.34 -11.83 4.18
N ARG A 20 -5.85 -13.02 3.91
CA ARG A 20 -6.40 -13.38 2.61
C ARG A 20 -7.59 -12.49 2.26
N GLU A 21 -8.48 -12.27 3.22
CA GLU A 21 -9.66 -11.45 3.01
C GLU A 21 -9.31 -9.98 2.76
N VAL A 22 -8.36 -9.45 3.51
CA VAL A 22 -7.90 -8.07 3.33
C VAL A 22 -7.33 -7.87 1.91
N PHE A 23 -6.47 -8.78 1.48
CA PHE A 23 -5.87 -8.67 0.14
C PHE A 23 -6.90 -8.88 -0.97
N GLU A 24 -7.89 -9.71 -0.74
CA GLU A 24 -8.97 -9.90 -1.70
C GLU A 24 -9.77 -8.61 -1.92
N VAL A 25 -10.15 -7.94 -0.84
CA VAL A 25 -10.91 -6.68 -0.94
C VAL A 25 -10.04 -5.60 -1.58
N ARG A 26 -8.77 -5.49 -1.19
CA ARG A 26 -7.85 -4.55 -1.81
C ARG A 26 -7.76 -4.76 -3.31
N ARG A 27 -7.66 -6.00 -3.74
CA ARG A 27 -7.55 -6.30 -5.17
C ARG A 27 -8.77 -5.81 -5.93
N VAL A 28 -9.96 -5.99 -5.38
CA VAL A 28 -11.20 -5.52 -6.02
C VAL A 28 -11.19 -4.00 -6.15
N LEU A 29 -10.89 -3.31 -5.04
CA LEU A 29 -10.90 -1.84 -5.02
C LEU A 29 -9.80 -1.25 -5.89
N GLU A 30 -8.60 -1.79 -5.81
CA GLU A 30 -7.44 -1.22 -6.52
C GLU A 30 -7.49 -1.51 -8.01
N THR A 31 -8.06 -2.64 -8.41
CA THR A 31 -8.23 -2.95 -9.83
C THR A 31 -9.18 -1.94 -10.49
N ASP A 32 -10.32 -1.68 -9.85
CA ASP A 32 -11.28 -0.72 -10.35
C ASP A 32 -10.71 0.70 -10.34
N MET A 33 -10.03 1.05 -9.27
CA MET A 33 -9.38 2.35 -9.12
C MET A 33 -8.38 2.61 -10.26
N THR A 34 -7.51 1.65 -10.51
CA THR A 34 -6.49 1.79 -11.55
C THR A 34 -7.12 1.88 -12.93
N ARG A 35 -8.14 1.08 -13.17
CA ARG A 35 -8.87 1.11 -14.44
C ARG A 35 -9.51 2.47 -14.70
N LYS A 36 -10.08 3.07 -13.67
CA LYS A 36 -10.70 4.39 -13.78
C LYS A 36 -9.68 5.53 -13.89
N LEU A 37 -8.55 5.37 -13.26
CA LEU A 37 -7.51 6.39 -13.29
C LEU A 37 -6.80 6.45 -14.64
N CYS A 38 -6.60 5.33 -15.28
CA CYS A 38 -5.83 5.22 -16.52
C CYS A 38 -6.23 6.25 -17.59
N PRO A 39 -7.53 6.43 -17.92
CA PRO A 39 -7.90 7.39 -18.99
C PRO A 39 -7.83 8.85 -18.57
N VAL A 40 -7.70 9.18 -17.28
CA VAL A 40 -7.75 10.57 -16.80
C VAL A 40 -6.46 11.04 -16.13
N ILE A 41 -5.50 10.17 -15.93
CA ILE A 41 -4.26 10.54 -15.27
C ILE A 41 -3.47 11.53 -16.13
N THR A 42 -2.89 12.54 -15.48
CA THR A 42 -2.14 13.59 -16.16
C THR A 42 -0.65 13.30 -16.13
N ASP A 43 0.10 13.98 -17.01
CA ASP A 43 1.56 13.87 -17.03
C ASP A 43 2.17 14.33 -15.70
N HIS A 44 1.57 15.36 -15.08
CA HIS A 44 2.01 15.84 -13.78
C HIS A 44 1.84 14.77 -12.70
N GLN A 45 0.71 14.08 -12.72
CA GLN A 45 0.45 12.99 -11.79
C GLN A 45 1.40 11.81 -12.02
N ILE A 46 1.70 11.49 -13.27
CA ILE A 46 2.71 10.47 -13.59
C ILE A 46 4.06 10.86 -13.00
N ALA A 47 4.44 12.15 -13.14
CA ALA A 47 5.70 12.63 -12.58
C ALA A 47 5.73 12.49 -11.05
N GLU A 48 4.61 12.75 -10.38
CA GLU A 48 4.50 12.56 -8.93
C GLU A 48 4.68 11.09 -8.55
N LEU A 49 4.08 10.19 -9.31
CA LEU A 49 4.24 8.75 -9.07
C LEU A 49 5.68 8.31 -9.29
N ARG A 50 6.34 8.81 -10.33
CA ARG A 50 7.75 8.49 -10.58
C ARG A 50 8.63 8.96 -9.43
N ALA A 51 8.35 10.13 -8.87
CA ALA A 51 9.07 10.64 -7.71
C ALA A 51 8.87 9.74 -6.50
N HIS A 52 7.64 9.28 -6.27
CA HIS A 52 7.34 8.34 -5.19
C HIS A 52 8.08 7.02 -5.37
N LEU A 53 8.13 6.50 -6.60
CA LEU A 53 8.86 5.26 -6.90
C LEU A 53 10.36 5.38 -6.60
N ARG A 54 10.95 6.53 -6.87
CA ARG A 54 12.35 6.77 -6.55
C ARG A 54 12.59 6.72 -5.05
N THR A 55 11.69 7.32 -4.28
CA THR A 55 11.76 7.28 -2.82
C THR A 55 11.62 5.85 -2.30
N GLU A 56 10.70 5.08 -2.88
CA GLU A 56 10.54 3.65 -2.52
C GLU A 56 11.82 2.88 -2.77
N LYS A 57 12.43 3.09 -3.92
CA LYS A 57 13.64 2.37 -4.30
C LYS A 57 14.80 2.68 -3.34
N GLU A 58 14.94 3.94 -2.96
CA GLU A 58 15.93 4.34 -1.98
C GLU A 58 15.69 3.68 -0.62
N ALA A 59 14.42 3.57 -0.24
CA ALA A 59 14.04 2.98 1.05
C ALA A 59 14.32 1.47 1.13
N LEU A 60 14.47 0.79 -0.01
CA LEU A 60 14.77 -0.64 -0.02
C LEU A 60 16.13 -0.96 0.62
N SER A 61 17.07 -0.03 0.57
CA SER A 61 18.37 -0.21 1.18
C SER A 61 18.41 0.26 2.63
N ASN A 62 17.30 0.79 3.13
CA ASN A 62 17.20 1.29 4.48
C ASN A 62 16.81 0.17 5.44
N THR A 63 17.38 0.20 6.66
CA THR A 63 17.07 -0.80 7.68
C THR A 63 15.77 -0.51 8.42
N ASN A 64 15.15 0.67 8.19
CA ASN A 64 13.89 1.02 8.83
C ASN A 64 12.73 0.32 8.12
N VAL A 65 12.44 -0.90 8.56
CA VAL A 65 11.41 -1.75 7.94
C VAL A 65 10.02 -1.11 8.05
N ALA A 66 9.71 -0.49 9.18
CA ALA A 66 8.40 0.14 9.39
C ALA A 66 8.21 1.31 8.41
N GLY A 67 9.22 2.15 8.26
CA GLY A 67 9.16 3.29 7.33
C GLY A 67 9.04 2.84 5.88
N ARG A 68 9.77 1.80 5.52
CA ARG A 68 9.70 1.22 4.18
C ARG A 68 8.31 0.64 3.89
N THR A 69 7.75 -0.08 4.86
CA THR A 69 6.42 -0.68 4.72
C THR A 69 5.36 0.40 4.55
N GLN A 70 5.44 1.47 5.34
CA GLN A 70 4.52 2.59 5.23
C GLN A 70 4.61 3.25 3.86
N LEU A 71 5.82 3.47 3.38
CA LEU A 71 6.04 4.11 2.08
C LEU A 71 5.46 3.28 0.92
N LEU A 72 5.62 1.96 0.98
CA LEU A 72 5.03 1.08 -0.03
C LEU A 72 3.50 1.11 0.03
N ALA A 73 2.92 1.20 1.23
CA ALA A 73 1.47 1.33 1.37
C ALA A 73 0.97 2.66 0.83
N ASP A 74 1.72 3.74 1.05
CA ASP A 74 1.34 5.08 0.62
C ASP A 74 1.15 5.20 -0.89
N PHE A 75 1.84 4.39 -1.67
CA PHE A 75 1.67 4.36 -3.12
C PHE A 75 0.19 4.22 -3.51
N HIS A 76 -0.50 3.30 -2.86
CA HIS A 76 -1.92 3.01 -3.16
C HIS A 76 -2.83 4.17 -2.76
N VAL A 77 -2.50 4.84 -1.65
CA VAL A 77 -3.26 6.01 -1.20
C VAL A 77 -3.08 7.17 -2.18
N VAL A 78 -1.87 7.34 -2.71
CA VAL A 78 -1.59 8.37 -3.71
C VAL A 78 -2.46 8.15 -4.94
N LEU A 79 -2.54 6.91 -5.44
CA LEU A 79 -3.40 6.59 -6.58
C LEU A 79 -4.86 6.91 -6.29
N ALA A 80 -5.36 6.53 -5.12
CA ALA A 80 -6.75 6.80 -4.75
C ALA A 80 -7.03 8.29 -4.66
N THR A 81 -6.08 9.05 -4.12
CA THR A 81 -6.20 10.51 -4.01
C THR A 81 -6.25 11.16 -5.40
N MET A 82 -5.47 10.66 -6.33
CA MET A 82 -5.46 11.17 -7.71
C MET A 82 -6.81 10.94 -8.41
N LEU A 83 -7.47 9.84 -8.11
CA LEU A 83 -8.79 9.56 -8.66
C LEU A 83 -9.85 10.51 -8.11
N GLY A 84 -9.64 11.06 -6.91
CA GLY A 84 -10.52 12.08 -6.34
C GLY A 84 -11.75 11.54 -5.63
N ASN A 85 -11.80 10.25 -5.32
CA ASN A 85 -12.91 9.66 -4.58
C ASN A 85 -12.51 9.53 -3.11
N SER A 86 -12.99 10.47 -2.28
CA SER A 86 -12.61 10.52 -0.87
C SER A 86 -13.09 9.33 -0.06
N VAL A 87 -14.22 8.74 -0.42
CA VAL A 87 -14.74 7.54 0.25
C VAL A 87 -13.80 6.37 -0.04
N LEU A 88 -13.40 6.21 -1.28
CA LEU A 88 -12.46 5.15 -1.68
C LEU A 88 -11.13 5.34 -0.96
N THR A 89 -10.62 6.57 -0.93
CA THR A 89 -9.35 6.87 -0.26
C THR A 89 -9.39 6.46 1.20
N LYS A 90 -10.48 6.78 1.90
CA LYS A 90 -10.64 6.43 3.31
C LYS A 90 -10.71 4.93 3.53
N MET A 91 -11.54 4.25 2.75
CA MET A 91 -11.67 2.79 2.86
C MET A 91 -10.37 2.09 2.57
N LEU A 92 -9.69 2.51 1.53
CA LEU A 92 -8.42 1.92 1.14
C LEU A 92 -7.34 2.18 2.20
N SER A 93 -7.30 3.38 2.78
CA SER A 93 -6.35 3.71 3.85
C SER A 93 -6.52 2.77 5.05
N GLU A 94 -7.75 2.45 5.41
CA GLU A 94 -8.02 1.51 6.52
C GLU A 94 -7.54 0.10 6.18
N LEU A 95 -7.78 -0.37 4.95
CA LEU A 95 -7.31 -1.67 4.50
C LEU A 95 -5.79 -1.73 4.43
N LEU A 96 -5.16 -0.64 4.00
CA LEU A 96 -3.70 -0.57 3.91
C LEU A 96 -3.05 -0.58 5.29
N ALA A 97 -3.68 0.04 6.28
CA ALA A 97 -3.19 -0.04 7.65
C ALA A 97 -3.16 -1.49 8.13
N ARG A 98 -4.20 -2.25 7.84
CA ARG A 98 -4.26 -3.68 8.17
C ARG A 98 -3.23 -4.47 7.38
N SER A 99 -3.08 -4.19 6.08
CA SER A 99 -2.09 -4.84 5.23
C SER A 99 -0.67 -4.55 5.69
N SER A 100 -0.41 -3.32 6.13
CA SER A 100 0.91 -2.92 6.63
C SER A 100 1.29 -3.71 7.87
N LEU A 101 0.34 -3.93 8.78
CA LEU A 101 0.58 -4.76 9.95
C LEU A 101 0.93 -6.19 9.54
N ILE A 102 0.19 -6.74 8.60
CA ILE A 102 0.47 -8.08 8.05
C ILE A 102 1.86 -8.11 7.42
N ALA A 103 2.21 -7.09 6.66
CA ALA A 103 3.51 -7.01 5.99
C ALA A 103 4.66 -6.94 7.00
N LEU A 104 4.50 -6.16 8.07
CA LEU A 104 5.52 -6.07 9.12
C LEU A 104 5.79 -7.41 9.77
N MET A 105 4.77 -8.25 9.85
CA MET A 105 4.89 -9.55 10.49
C MET A 105 5.46 -10.63 9.57
N TYR A 106 5.15 -10.56 8.29
CA TYR A 106 5.43 -11.65 7.36
C TYR A 106 6.30 -11.27 6.16
N GLN A 107 6.42 -9.98 5.85
CA GLN A 107 7.12 -9.56 4.64
C GLN A 107 8.63 -9.54 4.82
N SER A 108 9.33 -10.13 3.87
CA SER A 108 10.78 -10.11 3.82
C SER A 108 11.25 -8.90 2.97
N THR A 109 12.56 -8.67 2.95
CA THR A 109 13.16 -7.67 2.06
C THR A 109 12.89 -8.02 0.59
N LEU A 110 12.92 -9.31 0.26
CA LEU A 110 12.61 -9.75 -1.10
C LEU A 110 11.18 -9.40 -1.48
N SER A 111 10.23 -9.60 -0.58
CA SER A 111 8.83 -9.22 -0.82
C SER A 111 8.68 -7.71 -1.03
N ALA A 112 9.47 -6.91 -0.31
CA ALA A 112 9.44 -5.46 -0.48
C ALA A 112 9.98 -5.06 -1.86
N ILE A 113 11.03 -5.72 -2.33
CA ILE A 113 11.58 -5.50 -3.67
C ILE A 113 10.52 -5.84 -4.73
N GLU A 114 9.86 -6.96 -4.58
CA GLU A 114 8.80 -7.38 -5.50
C GLU A 114 7.66 -6.38 -5.53
N SER A 115 7.25 -5.87 -4.37
CA SER A 115 6.19 -4.85 -4.31
C SER A 115 6.60 -3.58 -5.04
N GLN A 116 7.84 -3.13 -4.85
CA GLN A 116 8.34 -1.94 -5.53
C GLN A 116 8.36 -2.15 -7.05
N GLU A 117 8.77 -3.32 -7.51
CA GLU A 117 8.79 -3.65 -8.93
C GLU A 117 7.37 -3.68 -9.50
N GLU A 118 6.40 -4.17 -8.74
CA GLU A 118 4.99 -4.16 -9.14
C GLU A 118 4.46 -2.73 -9.29
N HIS A 119 4.85 -1.85 -8.37
CA HIS A 119 4.48 -0.43 -8.45
C HIS A 119 5.03 0.21 -9.72
N VAL A 120 6.28 -0.08 -10.06
CA VAL A 120 6.89 0.42 -11.30
C VAL A 120 6.08 -0.06 -12.51
N ALA A 121 5.70 -1.34 -12.53
CA ALA A 121 4.91 -1.90 -13.62
C ALA A 121 3.54 -1.21 -13.74
N ILE A 122 2.90 -0.88 -12.61
CA ILE A 122 1.63 -0.17 -12.61
C ILE A 122 1.79 1.22 -13.23
N VAL A 123 2.81 1.96 -12.83
CA VAL A 123 3.04 3.31 -13.36
C VAL A 123 3.40 3.25 -14.84
N ASP A 124 4.19 2.27 -15.26
CA ASP A 124 4.50 2.06 -16.67
C ASP A 124 3.22 1.84 -17.48
N ALA A 125 2.28 1.08 -16.95
CA ALA A 125 1.01 0.81 -17.60
C ALA A 125 0.09 2.04 -17.63
N LEU A 126 0.17 2.90 -16.62
CA LEU A 126 -0.61 4.14 -16.56
C LEU A 126 -0.06 5.21 -17.51
N GLU A 127 1.23 5.18 -17.75
CA GLU A 127 1.87 6.11 -18.65
C GLU A 127 1.58 5.77 -20.12
#